data_656b8c7dae7fec704aebcd4e7d1671aa
#
_entry.id   656b8c7dae7fec704aebcd4e7d1671aa
#
_cell.length_a   1.000
_cell.length_b   1.000
_cell.length_c   1.000
_cell.angle_alpha   90.00
_cell.angle_beta   90.00
_cell.angle_gamma   90.00
#
_symmetry.space_group_name_H-M   'P 1'
#
loop_
_entity.id
_entity.type
_entity.pdbx_description
1 polymer ?
#
loop_
_entity_poly.entity_id
_entity_poly.type
_entity_poly.pdbx_seq_one_letter_code
_entity_poly.pdbx_strand_id
1 'polypeptide(L)'
;KEEVFGGTTAFSGGVLWVPGSAYGKKQNAADTREAARQYLKNETGAFFDAGAVDAFLDNAPQMVEWFERETSVKFVPTLYPDYHPNVPGGVDIGRSILAAPFDIRGLGDDMARLRPPLKTITFIGMMFNSSNADLKHFFNATKSIESAWYVAKRLATHIKEMLLYRRGINVTSG
;
A
#
# COMPACT_ATOMS: atom_id res chain seq x y z
N LYS A 1 24.84 -0.24 8.36
CA LYS A 1 24.23 1.10 8.24
C LYS A 1 24.39 1.55 6.79
N GLU A 2 23.34 2.11 6.23
CA GLU A 2 23.30 2.60 4.86
C GLU A 2 23.26 4.12 4.84
N GLU A 3 23.71 4.73 3.74
CA GLU A 3 23.66 6.20 3.56
C GLU A 3 22.24 6.69 3.27
N VAL A 4 21.36 5.78 2.79
CA VAL A 4 19.96 6.05 2.47
C VAL A 4 19.02 5.45 3.52
N PHE A 5 17.89 6.10 3.76
CA PHE A 5 16.81 5.59 4.61
C PHE A 5 15.68 4.96 3.76
N GLY A 6 14.80 4.19 4.40
CA GLY A 6 13.71 3.47 3.76
C GLY A 6 13.80 1.95 3.93
N GLY A 7 15.00 1.42 4.15
CA GLY A 7 15.19 -0.01 4.44
C GLY A 7 14.56 -0.94 3.41
N THR A 8 14.07 -2.08 3.86
CA THR A 8 13.30 -3.04 3.04
C THR A 8 11.90 -2.55 2.71
N THR A 9 11.36 -1.62 3.49
CA THR A 9 10.05 -1.01 3.22
C THR A 9 10.02 -0.34 1.85
N ALA A 10 11.12 0.32 1.44
CA ALA A 10 11.25 0.94 0.12
C ALA A 10 11.20 -0.06 -1.06
N PHE A 11 11.31 -1.35 -0.78
CA PHE A 11 11.25 -2.43 -1.77
C PHE A 11 9.93 -3.19 -1.75
N SER A 12 9.06 -2.90 -0.78
CA SER A 12 7.76 -3.55 -0.65
C SER A 12 6.70 -2.83 -1.47
N GLY A 13 5.54 -3.47 -1.64
CA GLY A 13 4.37 -2.85 -2.25
C GLY A 13 3.63 -1.89 -1.31
N GLY A 14 4.05 -1.76 -0.05
CA GLY A 14 3.46 -0.85 0.95
C GLY A 14 2.07 -1.25 1.44
N VAL A 15 1.64 -2.48 1.19
CA VAL A 15 0.35 -2.98 1.64
C VAL A 15 0.44 -3.43 3.10
N LEU A 16 -0.48 -2.95 3.91
CA LEU A 16 -0.69 -3.37 5.28
C LEU A 16 -1.99 -4.18 5.36
N TRP A 17 -1.94 -5.31 6.05
CA TRP A 17 -3.12 -6.09 6.35
C TRP A 17 -3.61 -5.73 7.75
N VAL A 18 -4.73 -5.00 7.84
CA VAL A 18 -5.26 -4.44 9.11
C VAL A 18 -6.76 -4.65 9.18
N PRO A 19 -7.21 -5.84 9.62
CA PRO A 19 -8.62 -6.11 9.86
C PRO A 19 -9.18 -5.14 10.91
N GLY A 20 -10.44 -4.76 10.73
CA GLY A 20 -11.10 -3.86 11.67
C GLY A 20 -10.73 -2.39 11.54
N SER A 21 -9.84 -2.01 10.61
CA SER A 21 -9.56 -0.60 10.33
C SER A 21 -10.81 0.16 9.87
N ALA A 22 -10.84 1.48 10.06
CA ALA A 22 -11.94 2.32 9.59
C ALA A 22 -12.20 2.18 8.08
N TYR A 23 -11.15 1.95 7.30
CA TYR A 23 -11.23 1.67 5.87
C TYR A 23 -11.89 0.33 5.57
N GLY A 24 -11.49 -0.71 6.30
CA GLY A 24 -12.06 -2.04 6.16
C GLY A 24 -13.53 -2.10 6.51
N LYS A 25 -13.94 -1.47 7.60
CA LYS A 25 -15.35 -1.36 8.02
C LYS A 25 -16.23 -0.68 6.97
N LYS A 26 -15.69 0.29 6.21
CA LYS A 26 -16.42 0.94 5.12
C LYS A 26 -16.56 0.03 3.88
N GLN A 27 -15.59 -0.84 3.61
CA GLN A 27 -15.63 -1.75 2.47
C GLN A 27 -16.40 -3.04 2.75
N ASN A 28 -16.26 -3.56 3.96
CA ASN A 28 -16.89 -4.80 4.41
C ASN A 28 -17.32 -4.68 5.87
N ALA A 29 -18.53 -4.15 6.07
CA ALA A 29 -19.09 -3.97 7.40
C ALA A 29 -19.41 -5.30 8.12
N ALA A 30 -19.47 -6.41 7.38
CA ALA A 30 -19.73 -7.74 7.92
C ALA A 30 -18.47 -8.43 8.46
N ASP A 31 -17.28 -7.90 8.15
CA ASP A 31 -16.02 -8.48 8.67
C ASP A 31 -15.91 -8.23 10.18
N THR A 32 -15.53 -9.28 10.91
CA THR A 32 -15.39 -9.24 12.35
C THR A 32 -13.97 -9.56 12.79
N ARG A 33 -13.63 -9.16 14.02
CA ARG A 33 -12.37 -9.52 14.68
C ARG A 33 -12.22 -11.04 14.79
N GLU A 34 -13.30 -11.72 15.10
CA GLU A 34 -13.35 -13.18 15.25
C GLU A 34 -13.08 -13.89 13.91
N ALA A 35 -13.63 -13.39 12.80
CA ALA A 35 -13.35 -13.88 11.47
C ALA A 35 -11.87 -13.71 11.10
N ALA A 36 -11.30 -12.54 11.37
CA ALA A 36 -9.88 -12.28 11.14
C ALA A 36 -8.98 -13.18 12.02
N ARG A 37 -9.36 -13.41 13.28
CA ARG A 37 -8.66 -14.34 14.18
C ARG A 37 -8.72 -15.79 13.68
N GLN A 38 -9.89 -16.22 13.21
CA GLN A 38 -10.06 -17.55 12.62
C GLN A 38 -9.22 -17.73 11.36
N TYR A 39 -9.18 -16.70 10.50
CA TYR A 39 -8.34 -16.68 9.31
C TYR A 39 -6.86 -16.89 9.69
N LEU A 40 -6.34 -16.08 10.62
CA LEU A 40 -4.95 -16.21 11.07
C LEU A 40 -4.66 -17.58 11.69
N LYS A 41 -5.61 -18.15 12.42
CA LYS A 41 -5.47 -19.51 12.96
C LYS A 41 -5.34 -20.57 11.86
N ASN A 42 -6.10 -20.43 10.78
CA ASN A 42 -6.02 -21.34 9.64
C ASN A 42 -4.70 -21.17 8.87
N GLU A 43 -4.28 -19.90 8.63
CA GLU A 43 -3.06 -19.62 7.89
C GLU A 43 -1.78 -20.04 8.63
N THR A 44 -1.74 -19.86 9.93
CA THR A 44 -0.53 -20.14 10.73
C THR A 44 -0.48 -21.56 11.27
N GLY A 45 -1.62 -22.26 11.32
CA GLY A 45 -1.69 -23.66 11.73
C GLY A 45 -1.02 -23.91 13.08
N ALA A 46 0.00 -24.77 13.10
CA ALA A 46 0.75 -25.12 14.31
C ALA A 46 1.55 -23.95 14.92
N PHE A 47 1.76 -22.87 14.18
CA PHE A 47 2.48 -21.67 14.65
C PHE A 47 1.52 -20.60 15.20
N PHE A 48 0.25 -20.91 15.38
CA PHE A 48 -0.73 -19.96 15.92
C PHE A 48 -0.39 -19.59 17.37
N ASP A 49 -0.06 -18.32 17.56
CA ASP A 49 0.10 -17.71 18.89
C ASP A 49 -1.11 -16.81 19.19
N ALA A 50 -1.98 -17.26 20.07
CA ALA A 50 -3.21 -16.56 20.41
C ALA A 50 -2.91 -15.18 21.02
N GLY A 51 -1.90 -15.07 21.88
CA GLY A 51 -1.55 -13.80 22.53
C GLY A 51 -1.06 -12.75 21.53
N ALA A 52 -0.14 -13.15 20.64
CA ALA A 52 0.39 -12.26 19.61
C ALA A 52 -0.70 -11.86 18.60
N VAL A 53 -1.54 -12.79 18.17
CA VAL A 53 -2.65 -12.53 17.23
C VAL A 53 -3.68 -11.59 17.85
N ASP A 54 -4.10 -11.83 19.08
CA ASP A 54 -5.07 -10.99 19.77
C ASP A 54 -4.51 -9.57 19.98
N ALA A 55 -3.26 -9.44 20.43
CA ALA A 55 -2.59 -8.15 20.55
C ALA A 55 -2.50 -7.40 19.20
N PHE A 56 -2.19 -8.10 18.11
CA PHE A 56 -2.17 -7.50 16.77
C PHE A 56 -3.55 -7.00 16.36
N LEU A 57 -4.58 -7.82 16.47
CA LEU A 57 -5.95 -7.47 16.05
C LEU A 57 -6.52 -6.30 16.85
N ASP A 58 -6.15 -6.19 18.12
CA ASP A 58 -6.62 -5.12 18.99
C ASP A 58 -5.88 -3.79 18.77
N ASN A 59 -4.60 -3.82 18.40
CA ASN A 59 -3.78 -2.62 18.30
C ASN A 59 -3.55 -2.11 16.86
N ALA A 60 -3.59 -2.98 15.85
CA ALA A 60 -3.28 -2.57 14.48
C ALA A 60 -4.25 -1.51 13.92
N PRO A 61 -5.58 -1.56 14.16
CA PRO A 61 -6.49 -0.48 13.76
C PRO A 61 -6.16 0.85 14.44
N GLN A 62 -5.81 0.83 15.70
CA GLN A 62 -5.44 2.01 16.48
C GLN A 62 -4.12 2.62 15.98
N MET A 63 -3.17 1.78 15.58
CA MET A 63 -1.92 2.22 14.97
C MET A 63 -2.19 3.01 13.68
N VAL A 64 -3.07 2.53 12.79
CA VAL A 64 -3.46 3.23 11.56
C VAL A 64 -4.04 4.61 11.89
N GLU A 65 -4.99 4.69 12.82
CA GLU A 65 -5.60 5.95 13.25
C GLU A 65 -4.58 6.91 13.85
N TRP A 66 -3.65 6.39 14.65
CA TRP A 66 -2.59 7.19 15.26
C TRP A 66 -1.65 7.79 14.19
N PHE A 67 -1.18 6.96 13.25
CA PHE A 67 -0.31 7.47 12.17
C PHE A 67 -0.99 8.55 11.33
N GLU A 68 -2.26 8.39 11.00
CA GLU A 68 -3.00 9.40 10.23
C GLU A 68 -3.25 10.70 10.99
N ARG A 69 -3.38 10.63 12.31
CA ARG A 69 -3.61 11.80 13.16
C ARG A 69 -2.30 12.53 13.47
N GLU A 70 -1.25 11.82 13.83
CA GLU A 70 -0.02 12.39 14.37
C GLU A 70 1.08 12.60 13.33
N THR A 71 0.90 12.09 12.11
CA THR A 71 1.92 12.18 11.06
C THR A 71 1.36 12.58 9.71
N SER A 72 2.25 12.78 8.73
CA SER A 72 1.86 13.00 7.33
C SER A 72 1.44 11.73 6.59
N VAL A 73 1.58 10.56 7.21
CA VAL A 73 1.17 9.29 6.60
C VAL A 73 -0.35 9.26 6.48
N LYS A 74 -0.82 8.90 5.28
CA LYS A 74 -2.23 8.65 5.00
C LYS A 74 -2.37 7.29 4.35
N PHE A 75 -3.52 6.67 4.51
CA PHE A 75 -3.79 5.37 3.92
C PHE A 75 -4.97 5.43 2.95
N VAL A 76 -4.99 4.47 2.03
CA VAL A 76 -6.10 4.26 1.10
C VAL A 76 -6.50 2.78 1.11
N PRO A 77 -7.79 2.48 1.01
CA PRO A 77 -8.23 1.10 0.94
C PRO A 77 -7.84 0.46 -0.38
N THR A 78 -7.57 -0.83 -0.36
CA THR A 78 -7.33 -1.63 -1.56
C THR A 78 -8.49 -2.57 -1.83
N LEU A 79 -8.54 -3.14 -3.05
CA LEU A 79 -9.49 -4.19 -3.41
C LEU A 79 -8.82 -5.57 -3.38
N TYR A 80 -7.78 -5.73 -2.58
CA TYR A 80 -7.08 -7.01 -2.49
C TYR A 80 -7.81 -7.95 -1.54
N PRO A 81 -8.05 -9.20 -1.97
CA PRO A 81 -8.51 -10.27 -1.10
C PRO A 81 -7.41 -10.68 -0.12
N ASP A 82 -7.81 -11.40 0.90
CA ASP A 82 -6.86 -12.20 1.68
C ASP A 82 -6.15 -13.21 0.75
N TYR A 83 -4.97 -13.72 1.12
CA TYR A 83 -4.24 -14.68 0.27
C TYR A 83 -5.04 -15.95 -0.02
N HIS A 84 -5.83 -16.39 0.95
CA HIS A 84 -6.75 -17.51 0.82
C HIS A 84 -8.17 -17.11 1.27
N PRO A 85 -8.90 -16.33 0.45
CA PRO A 85 -10.20 -15.78 0.87
C PRO A 85 -11.26 -16.84 1.11
N ASN A 86 -11.08 -18.04 0.56
CA ASN A 86 -12.01 -19.15 0.67
C ASN A 86 -11.85 -20.03 1.93
N VAL A 87 -10.81 -19.78 2.76
CA VAL A 87 -10.68 -20.50 4.03
C VAL A 87 -11.58 -19.87 5.10
N PRO A 88 -11.98 -20.62 6.15
CA PRO A 88 -12.80 -20.06 7.21
C PRO A 88 -12.20 -18.80 7.82
N GLY A 89 -12.97 -17.74 7.81
CA GLY A 89 -12.55 -16.43 8.27
C GLY A 89 -11.86 -15.55 7.23
N GLY A 90 -11.60 -16.08 6.01
CA GLY A 90 -11.09 -15.30 4.88
C GLY A 90 -12.12 -14.35 4.30
N VAL A 91 -11.69 -13.27 3.67
CA VAL A 91 -12.55 -12.28 3.00
C VAL A 91 -11.95 -11.81 1.68
N ASP A 92 -12.83 -11.41 0.75
CA ASP A 92 -12.44 -10.90 -0.56
C ASP A 92 -11.99 -9.44 -0.51
N ILE A 93 -12.33 -8.68 0.53
CA ILE A 93 -12.05 -7.24 0.61
C ILE A 93 -12.16 -6.75 2.06
N GLY A 94 -11.47 -5.65 2.34
CA GLY A 94 -11.70 -4.86 3.56
C GLY A 94 -10.60 -4.98 4.62
N ARG A 95 -9.56 -5.79 4.41
CA ARG A 95 -8.47 -5.94 5.38
C ARG A 95 -7.16 -5.31 4.94
N SER A 96 -6.98 -5.08 3.64
CA SER A 96 -5.75 -4.53 3.11
C SER A 96 -5.89 -3.04 2.84
N ILE A 97 -4.91 -2.28 3.31
CA ILE A 97 -4.77 -0.84 3.06
C ILE A 97 -3.37 -0.55 2.51
N LEU A 98 -3.24 0.55 1.81
CA LEU A 98 -1.99 0.99 1.19
C LEU A 98 -1.64 2.38 1.68
N ALA A 99 -0.36 2.68 1.85
CA ALA A 99 0.06 4.05 2.08
C ALA A 99 -0.30 4.93 0.87
N ALA A 100 -0.91 6.07 1.13
CA ALA A 100 -1.23 7.04 0.09
C ALA A 100 0.06 7.64 -0.51
N PRO A 101 0.03 8.10 -1.77
CA PRO A 101 1.16 8.79 -2.36
C PRO A 101 1.58 10.00 -1.51
N PHE A 102 2.88 10.11 -1.26
CA PHE A 102 3.48 11.21 -0.52
C PHE A 102 4.37 12.05 -1.44
N ASP A 103 4.24 13.37 -1.35
CA ASP A 103 5.11 14.30 -2.05
C ASP A 103 6.41 14.49 -1.28
N ILE A 104 7.48 13.88 -1.77
CA ILE A 104 8.78 13.86 -1.10
C ILE A 104 9.48 15.21 -1.08
N ARG A 105 8.98 16.24 -1.76
CA ARG A 105 9.53 17.61 -1.65
C ARG A 105 9.45 18.14 -0.22
N GLY A 106 8.49 17.64 0.57
CA GLY A 106 8.40 17.96 1.99
C GLY A 106 9.58 17.47 2.84
N LEU A 107 10.43 16.58 2.30
CA LEU A 107 11.66 16.11 2.96
C LEU A 107 12.85 17.09 2.82
N GLY A 108 12.74 18.13 1.98
CA GLY A 108 13.83 19.07 1.75
C GLY A 108 15.11 18.36 1.29
N ASP A 109 16.24 18.64 1.94
CA ASP A 109 17.56 18.07 1.61
C ASP A 109 17.61 16.53 1.82
N ASP A 110 16.81 15.99 2.70
CA ASP A 110 16.72 14.54 2.93
C ASP A 110 16.09 13.76 1.77
N MET A 111 15.46 14.47 0.82
CA MET A 111 14.91 13.84 -0.38
C MET A 111 15.97 13.00 -1.13
N ALA A 112 17.22 13.48 -1.19
CA ALA A 112 18.32 12.77 -1.87
C ALA A 112 18.71 11.46 -1.15
N ARG A 113 18.43 11.36 0.15
CA ARG A 113 18.76 10.22 1.00
C ARG A 113 17.65 9.17 1.04
N LEU A 114 16.49 9.45 0.46
CA LEU A 114 15.43 8.45 0.36
C LEU A 114 15.84 7.34 -0.61
N ARG A 115 15.79 6.10 -0.15
CA ARG A 115 16.13 4.92 -0.94
C ARG A 115 15.31 4.88 -2.23
N PRO A 116 15.94 4.71 -3.40
CA PRO A 116 15.21 4.55 -4.64
C PRO A 116 14.45 3.21 -4.65
N PRO A 117 13.33 3.12 -5.39
CA PRO A 117 12.59 1.88 -5.56
C PRO A 117 13.41 0.84 -6.32
N LEU A 118 13.04 -0.43 -6.19
CA LEU A 118 13.61 -1.49 -7.02
C LEU A 118 13.31 -1.23 -8.49
N LYS A 119 14.32 -1.29 -9.34
CA LYS A 119 14.16 -1.09 -10.79
C LYS A 119 13.17 -2.07 -11.42
N THR A 120 13.09 -3.28 -10.88
CA THR A 120 12.21 -4.36 -11.35
C THR A 120 10.71 -4.09 -11.14
N ILE A 121 10.36 -3.19 -10.23
CA ILE A 121 8.96 -2.80 -9.97
C ILE A 121 8.64 -1.40 -10.52
N THR A 122 9.50 -0.87 -11.37
CA THR A 122 9.27 0.42 -12.02
C THR A 122 8.98 0.23 -13.51
N PHE A 123 8.12 1.10 -14.05
CA PHE A 123 7.88 1.21 -15.49
C PHE A 123 8.55 2.48 -16.00
N ILE A 124 9.62 2.32 -16.80
CA ILE A 124 10.46 3.44 -17.28
C ILE A 124 10.98 4.32 -16.10
N GLY A 125 11.33 3.67 -14.98
CA GLY A 125 11.77 4.35 -13.75
C GLY A 125 10.66 4.97 -12.90
N MET A 126 9.41 4.92 -13.35
CA MET A 126 8.24 5.35 -12.59
C MET A 126 7.73 4.21 -11.73
N MET A 127 7.55 4.46 -10.43
CA MET A 127 6.89 3.48 -9.57
C MET A 127 5.42 3.32 -9.98
N PHE A 128 5.00 2.05 -10.11
CA PHE A 128 3.60 1.73 -10.13
C PHE A 128 3.02 2.02 -8.76
N ASN A 129 2.05 2.89 -8.73
CA ASN A 129 1.17 2.95 -7.60
C ASN A 129 0.30 1.68 -7.63
N SER A 130 0.40 0.84 -6.61
CA SER A 130 -0.49 -0.32 -6.43
C SER A 130 -1.95 0.10 -6.23
N SER A 131 -2.27 1.39 -6.43
CA SER A 131 -3.63 1.89 -6.43
C SER A 131 -4.44 1.21 -7.54
N ASN A 132 -5.69 0.92 -7.24
CA ASN A 132 -6.62 0.34 -8.20
C ASN A 132 -6.71 1.16 -9.50
N ALA A 133 -6.50 2.47 -9.45
CA ALA A 133 -6.53 3.35 -10.61
C ALA A 133 -5.35 3.09 -11.56
N ASP A 134 -4.12 3.06 -11.04
CA ASP A 134 -2.95 2.79 -11.89
C ASP A 134 -3.05 1.39 -12.52
N LEU A 135 -3.37 0.36 -11.73
CA LEU A 135 -3.53 -1.00 -12.25
C LEU A 135 -4.60 -1.05 -13.35
N LYS A 136 -5.79 -0.50 -13.09
CA LYS A 136 -6.90 -0.47 -14.05
C LYS A 136 -6.47 0.18 -15.38
N HIS A 137 -5.87 1.36 -15.32
CA HIS A 137 -5.58 2.12 -16.52
C HIS A 137 -4.34 1.61 -17.28
N PHE A 138 -3.29 1.17 -16.58
CA PHE A 138 -2.12 0.61 -17.26
C PHE A 138 -2.43 -0.71 -17.96
N PHE A 139 -3.21 -1.62 -17.37
CA PHE A 139 -3.63 -2.86 -18.05
C PHE A 139 -4.64 -2.65 -19.18
N ASN A 140 -5.31 -1.51 -19.23
CA ASN A 140 -6.28 -1.19 -20.27
C ASN A 140 -5.82 -0.04 -21.20
N ALA A 141 -4.55 0.36 -21.15
CA ALA A 141 -4.03 1.48 -21.93
C ALA A 141 -4.23 1.33 -23.44
N THR A 142 -4.18 0.09 -23.96
CA THR A 142 -4.41 -0.21 -25.38
C THR A 142 -5.87 -0.50 -25.72
N LYS A 143 -6.76 -0.56 -24.72
CA LYS A 143 -8.16 -0.97 -24.88
C LYS A 143 -9.15 0.18 -24.69
N SER A 144 -8.73 1.30 -24.14
CA SER A 144 -9.59 2.43 -23.78
C SER A 144 -8.85 3.75 -23.96
N ILE A 145 -9.48 4.70 -24.64
CA ILE A 145 -8.96 6.05 -24.83
C ILE A 145 -8.75 6.75 -23.48
N GLU A 146 -9.67 6.56 -22.53
CA GLU A 146 -9.55 7.08 -21.16
C GLU A 146 -8.28 6.56 -20.48
N SER A 147 -8.03 5.25 -20.59
CA SER A 147 -6.86 4.62 -20.01
C SER A 147 -5.58 5.07 -20.70
N ALA A 148 -5.58 5.17 -22.03
CA ALA A 148 -4.44 5.69 -22.78
C ALA A 148 -4.10 7.13 -22.35
N TRP A 149 -5.11 7.98 -22.21
CA TRP A 149 -4.92 9.37 -21.75
C TRP A 149 -4.38 9.44 -20.32
N TYR A 150 -4.91 8.61 -19.41
CA TYR A 150 -4.43 8.51 -18.04
C TYR A 150 -2.93 8.15 -18.00
N VAL A 151 -2.54 7.10 -18.74
CA VAL A 151 -1.15 6.65 -18.82
C VAL A 151 -0.25 7.72 -19.44
N ALA A 152 -0.68 8.36 -20.52
CA ALA A 152 0.07 9.45 -21.16
C ALA A 152 0.31 10.61 -20.20
N LYS A 153 -0.70 11.01 -19.44
CA LYS A 153 -0.60 12.07 -18.43
C LYS A 153 0.37 11.67 -17.29
N ARG A 154 0.31 10.43 -16.82
CA ARG A 154 1.22 9.91 -15.79
C ARG A 154 2.67 9.91 -16.27
N LEU A 155 2.92 9.46 -17.51
CA LEU A 155 4.26 9.46 -18.12
C LEU A 155 4.78 10.88 -18.33
N ALA A 156 3.97 11.80 -18.83
CA ALA A 156 4.36 13.20 -19.01
C ALA A 156 4.72 13.85 -17.67
N THR A 157 3.94 13.56 -16.62
CA THR A 157 4.24 14.03 -15.27
C THR A 157 5.56 13.47 -14.77
N HIS A 158 5.79 12.17 -14.95
CA HIS A 158 7.05 11.52 -14.56
C HIS A 158 8.26 12.10 -15.29
N ILE A 159 8.16 12.32 -16.61
CA ILE A 159 9.24 12.96 -17.40
C ILE A 159 9.53 14.35 -16.86
N LYS A 160 8.50 15.15 -16.58
CA LYS A 160 8.65 16.48 -15.96
C LYS A 160 9.37 16.40 -14.61
N GLU A 161 8.99 15.44 -13.76
CA GLU A 161 9.62 15.23 -12.46
C GLU A 161 11.11 14.84 -12.60
N MET A 162 11.41 13.94 -13.52
CA MET A 162 12.79 13.54 -13.83
C MET A 162 13.66 14.69 -14.32
N LEU A 163 13.09 15.60 -15.14
CA LEU A 163 13.81 16.75 -15.62
C LEU A 163 14.07 17.80 -14.52
N LEU A 164 13.10 18.02 -13.64
CA LEU A 164 13.18 19.04 -12.60
C LEU A 164 13.90 18.55 -11.34
N TYR A 165 13.67 17.33 -10.93
CA TYR A 165 14.12 16.79 -9.63
C TYR A 165 15.06 15.58 -9.76
N ARG A 166 15.31 15.09 -10.99
CA ARG A 166 16.08 13.89 -11.30
C ARG A 166 15.54 12.61 -10.65
N ARG A 167 14.30 12.65 -10.19
CA ARG A 167 13.57 11.50 -9.61
C ARG A 167 12.07 11.77 -9.59
N GLY A 168 11.26 10.72 -9.43
CA GLY A 168 9.84 10.87 -9.14
C GLY A 168 9.64 11.49 -7.77
N ILE A 169 8.72 12.43 -7.65
CA ILE A 169 8.43 13.15 -6.40
C ILE A 169 7.21 12.62 -5.67
N ASN A 170 6.29 11.97 -6.37
CA ASN A 170 5.16 11.31 -5.74
C ASN A 170 5.49 9.83 -5.56
N VAL A 171 5.92 9.47 -4.37
CA VAL A 171 6.23 8.08 -4.04
C VAL A 171 5.07 7.47 -3.26
N THR A 172 4.66 6.29 -3.70
CA THR A 172 3.95 5.33 -2.86
C THR A 172 5.01 4.39 -2.35
N SER A 173 5.29 4.48 -1.10
CA SER A 173 6.18 3.52 -0.53
C SER A 173 5.60 2.15 -0.58
N GLY A 174 6.27 1.45 -0.80
CA GLY A 174 6.91 0.56 0.00
C GLY A 174 7.50 1.03 1.32
#